data_429734e05e529b1227495d43d8fc845b
#
_entry.id   429734e05e529b1227495d43d8fc845b
#
_cell.length_a   1.000
_cell.length_b   1.000
_cell.length_c   1.000
_cell.angle_alpha   90.00
_cell.angle_beta   90.00
_cell.angle_gamma   90.00
#
_symmetry.space_group_name_H-M   'P 1'
#
loop_
_entity.id
_entity.type
_entity.pdbx_description
1 polymer ?
#
loop_
_entity_poly.entity_id
_entity_poly.type
_entity_poly.pdbx_seq_one_letter_code
_entity_poly.pdbx_strand_id
1 'polypeptide(L)'
;MNELEPSQEVEYDTKNTKKVLEILKGSVRGLTITDIAQQLKLNRHTITKILDKLLIEKKANYDEKGPAKIFYSSGRGRFVGRVDQGKFDTLWIDVFKPAYSGEDEFIRINQTKHDHLIRASSKFRSVGAIAIKKRNIINLIRILKDVARDELNLKV
;
A
#
# COMPACT_ATOMS: atom_id res chain seq x y z
N MET A 1 29.14 -19.06 -22.63
CA MET A 1 27.90 -18.40 -22.20
C MET A 1 26.74 -19.20 -22.77
N ASN A 2 25.98 -19.86 -21.92
CA ASN A 2 24.77 -20.54 -22.38
C ASN A 2 23.68 -19.48 -22.57
N GLU A 3 23.42 -19.09 -23.81
CA GLU A 3 22.23 -18.36 -24.17
C GLU A 3 21.02 -19.27 -23.92
N LEU A 4 20.14 -18.88 -23.02
CA LEU A 4 18.88 -19.60 -22.76
C LEU A 4 18.03 -19.52 -24.03
N GLU A 5 17.40 -20.64 -24.42
CA GLU A 5 16.41 -20.68 -25.49
C GLU A 5 15.31 -19.62 -25.23
N PRO A 6 14.78 -18.93 -26.25
CA PRO A 6 13.79 -17.86 -26.09
C PRO A 6 12.56 -18.28 -25.28
N SER A 7 12.15 -19.54 -25.34
CA SER A 7 11.05 -20.10 -24.56
C SER A 7 11.37 -20.19 -23.06
N GLN A 8 12.63 -20.48 -22.70
CA GLN A 8 13.09 -20.56 -21.31
C GLN A 8 13.24 -19.16 -20.69
N GLU A 9 13.66 -18.18 -21.49
CA GLU A 9 13.77 -16.80 -21.03
C GLU A 9 12.40 -16.18 -20.72
N VAL A 10 11.38 -16.44 -21.53
CA VAL A 10 9.99 -16.00 -21.30
C VAL A 10 9.39 -16.67 -20.05
N GLU A 11 9.65 -17.96 -19.84
CA GLU A 11 9.16 -18.67 -18.66
C GLU A 11 9.83 -18.18 -17.38
N TYR A 12 11.14 -17.93 -17.40
CA TYR A 12 11.90 -17.37 -16.29
C TYR A 12 11.43 -15.97 -15.92
N ASP A 13 11.20 -15.10 -16.92
CA ASP A 13 10.68 -13.75 -16.71
C ASP A 13 9.28 -13.75 -16.08
N THR A 14 8.40 -14.63 -16.56
CA THR A 14 7.05 -14.79 -15.99
C THR A 14 7.08 -15.26 -14.54
N LYS A 15 7.94 -16.21 -14.20
CA LYS A 15 8.09 -16.72 -12.82
C LYS A 15 8.62 -15.65 -11.87
N ASN A 16 9.61 -14.88 -12.29
CA ASN A 16 10.19 -13.81 -11.47
C ASN A 16 9.20 -12.63 -11.33
N THR A 17 8.46 -12.31 -12.37
CA THR A 17 7.40 -11.29 -12.34
C THR A 17 6.33 -11.65 -11.30
N LYS A 18 5.89 -12.91 -11.24
CA LYS A 18 4.95 -13.39 -10.21
C LYS A 18 5.53 -13.24 -8.82
N LYS A 19 6.79 -13.64 -8.58
CA LYS A 19 7.46 -13.51 -7.28
C LYS A 19 7.55 -12.06 -6.82
N VAL A 20 7.95 -11.14 -7.71
CA VAL A 20 8.01 -9.70 -7.41
C VAL A 20 6.63 -9.19 -7.02
N LEU A 21 5.59 -9.54 -7.77
CA LEU A 21 4.22 -9.10 -7.46
C LEU A 21 3.73 -9.66 -6.11
N GLU A 22 4.07 -10.91 -5.77
CA GLU A 22 3.71 -11.52 -4.48
C GLU A 22 4.34 -10.81 -3.29
N ILE A 23 5.65 -10.49 -3.35
CA ILE A 23 6.29 -9.76 -2.25
C ILE A 23 5.79 -8.32 -2.14
N LEU A 24 5.47 -7.66 -3.26
CA LEU A 24 4.82 -6.35 -3.24
C LEU A 24 3.44 -6.43 -2.58
N LYS A 25 2.66 -7.47 -2.88
CA LYS A 25 1.36 -7.71 -2.22
C LYS A 25 1.52 -7.98 -0.72
N GLY A 26 2.59 -8.64 -0.31
CA GLY A 26 2.92 -8.92 1.09
C GLY A 26 3.39 -7.69 1.87
N SER A 27 3.96 -6.69 1.19
CA SER A 27 4.55 -5.52 1.83
C SER A 27 3.54 -4.39 2.00
N VAL A 28 3.17 -4.11 3.26
CA VAL A 28 2.25 -3.00 3.59
C VAL A 28 2.91 -1.63 3.39
N ARG A 29 4.21 -1.54 3.62
CA ARG A 29 4.99 -0.28 3.54
C ARG A 29 5.60 -0.03 2.16
N GLY A 30 5.44 -0.97 1.24
CA GLY A 30 6.16 -0.96 -0.03
C GLY A 30 7.62 -1.38 0.13
N LEU A 31 8.32 -1.58 -0.98
CA LEU A 31 9.70 -2.05 -1.03
C LEU A 31 10.51 -1.22 -2.03
N THR A 32 11.78 -1.00 -1.74
CA THR A 32 12.73 -0.43 -2.70
C THR A 32 13.22 -1.52 -3.67
N ILE A 33 13.81 -1.12 -4.80
CA ILE A 33 14.48 -2.06 -5.73
C ILE A 33 15.52 -2.91 -4.98
N THR A 34 16.25 -2.31 -4.05
CA THR A 34 17.29 -3.00 -3.27
C THR A 34 16.67 -4.07 -2.36
N ASP A 35 15.57 -3.75 -1.66
CA ASP A 35 14.87 -4.71 -0.79
C ASP A 35 14.36 -5.91 -1.59
N ILE A 36 13.74 -5.64 -2.75
CA ILE A 36 13.23 -6.69 -3.65
C ILE A 36 14.37 -7.58 -4.16
N ALA A 37 15.46 -6.95 -4.62
CA ALA A 37 16.64 -7.67 -5.13
C ALA A 37 17.26 -8.58 -4.07
N GLN A 38 17.39 -8.11 -2.83
CA GLN A 38 17.89 -8.90 -1.70
C GLN A 38 16.96 -10.07 -1.34
N GLN A 39 15.66 -9.81 -1.24
CA GLN A 39 14.69 -10.86 -0.87
C GLN A 39 14.60 -11.97 -1.91
N LEU A 40 14.65 -11.62 -3.19
CA LEU A 40 14.54 -12.60 -4.27
C LEU A 40 15.90 -13.15 -4.75
N LYS A 41 17.01 -12.59 -4.25
CA LYS A 41 18.38 -12.90 -4.73
C LYS A 41 18.52 -12.72 -6.24
N LEU A 42 17.91 -11.66 -6.78
CA LEU A 42 17.95 -11.29 -8.18
C LEU A 42 18.76 -10.00 -8.38
N ASN A 43 19.31 -9.85 -9.60
CA ASN A 43 20.01 -8.63 -9.96
C ASN A 43 19.05 -7.42 -9.98
N ARG A 44 19.52 -6.26 -9.51
CA ARG A 44 18.75 -5.00 -9.50
C ARG A 44 18.24 -4.61 -10.90
N HIS A 45 19.03 -4.86 -11.95
CA HIS A 45 18.61 -4.59 -13.32
C HIS A 45 17.41 -5.45 -13.74
N THR A 46 17.41 -6.73 -13.37
CA THR A 46 16.28 -7.64 -13.60
C THR A 46 15.03 -7.14 -12.86
N ILE A 47 15.18 -6.74 -11.58
CA ILE A 47 14.07 -6.19 -10.79
C ILE A 47 13.52 -4.91 -11.44
N THR A 48 14.40 -4.01 -11.91
CA THR A 48 13.97 -2.77 -12.58
C THR A 48 13.10 -3.08 -13.80
N LYS A 49 13.58 -3.98 -14.69
CA LYS A 49 12.78 -4.40 -15.87
C LYS A 49 11.42 -4.98 -15.51
N ILE A 50 11.36 -5.81 -14.47
CA ILE A 50 10.10 -6.39 -13.99
C ILE A 50 9.17 -5.31 -13.44
N LEU A 51 9.69 -4.37 -12.64
CA LEU A 51 8.91 -3.28 -12.09
C LEU A 51 8.38 -2.35 -13.18
N ASP A 52 9.20 -2.01 -14.18
CA ASP A 52 8.77 -1.20 -15.33
C ASP A 52 7.59 -1.87 -16.06
N LYS A 53 7.68 -3.18 -16.29
CA LYS A 53 6.59 -3.97 -16.87
C LYS A 53 5.32 -3.92 -15.99
N LEU A 54 5.46 -4.13 -14.67
CA LEU A 54 4.34 -4.08 -13.74
C LEU A 54 3.70 -2.68 -13.64
N LEU A 55 4.49 -1.61 -13.79
CA LEU A 55 3.99 -0.22 -13.85
C LEU A 55 3.18 0.01 -15.13
N ILE A 56 3.70 -0.44 -16.29
CA ILE A 56 2.98 -0.35 -17.58
C ILE A 56 1.67 -1.14 -17.52
N GLU A 57 1.69 -2.34 -16.95
CA GLU A 57 0.50 -3.17 -16.75
C GLU A 57 -0.43 -2.66 -15.64
N LYS A 58 -0.08 -1.57 -14.97
CA LYS A 58 -0.79 -0.99 -13.83
C LYS A 58 -1.01 -1.95 -12.65
N LYS A 59 -0.14 -2.94 -12.53
CA LYS A 59 -0.12 -3.91 -11.42
C LYS A 59 0.72 -3.46 -10.23
N ALA A 60 1.59 -2.47 -10.43
CA ALA A 60 2.37 -1.82 -9.39
C ALA A 60 2.28 -0.29 -9.51
N ASN A 61 2.59 0.39 -8.40
CA ASN A 61 2.79 1.84 -8.31
C ASN A 61 4.03 2.13 -7.49
N TYR A 62 4.49 3.37 -7.47
CA TYR A 62 5.55 3.81 -6.56
C TYR A 62 5.28 5.19 -6.00
N ASP A 63 5.88 5.47 -4.85
CA ASP A 63 6.01 6.80 -4.26
C ASP A 63 7.49 7.19 -4.24
N GLU A 64 7.77 8.46 -4.47
CA GLU A 64 9.12 9.01 -4.31
C GLU A 64 9.30 9.55 -2.88
N LYS A 65 10.34 9.06 -2.19
CA LYS A 65 10.74 9.56 -0.88
C LYS A 65 12.21 9.96 -0.95
N GLY A 66 12.46 11.25 -1.21
CA GLY A 66 13.79 11.74 -1.52
C GLY A 66 14.34 11.04 -2.78
N PRO A 67 15.57 10.51 -2.75
CA PRO A 67 16.16 9.82 -3.90
C PRO A 67 15.63 8.39 -4.12
N ALA A 68 14.83 7.86 -3.18
CA ALA A 68 14.35 6.48 -3.22
C ALA A 68 12.93 6.37 -3.79
N LYS A 69 12.72 5.38 -4.67
CA LYS A 69 11.39 4.94 -5.09
C LYS A 69 10.95 3.74 -4.26
N ILE A 70 9.76 3.81 -3.69
CA ILE A 70 9.14 2.75 -2.91
C ILE A 70 7.98 2.19 -3.71
N PHE A 71 8.08 0.92 -4.09
CA PHE A 71 7.11 0.22 -4.92
C PHE A 71 6.12 -0.56 -4.07
N TYR A 72 4.88 -0.65 -4.53
CA TYR A 72 3.81 -1.43 -3.93
C TYR A 72 2.83 -1.93 -5.01
N SER A 73 2.08 -2.98 -4.71
CA SER A 73 1.08 -3.51 -5.65
C SER A 73 -0.10 -2.55 -5.81
N SER A 74 -0.59 -2.40 -7.04
CA SER A 74 -1.79 -1.62 -7.34
C SER A 74 -3.05 -2.27 -6.78
N GLY A 75 -4.07 -1.44 -6.52
CA GLY A 75 -5.36 -1.91 -5.99
C GLY A 75 -5.32 -2.37 -4.54
N ARG A 76 -4.23 -2.11 -3.82
CA ARG A 76 -4.06 -2.45 -2.42
C ARG A 76 -3.94 -1.20 -1.56
N GLY A 77 -4.54 -1.27 -0.37
CA GLY A 77 -4.36 -0.23 0.64
C GLY A 77 -2.95 -0.25 1.20
N ARG A 78 -2.31 0.90 1.23
CA ARG A 78 -1.05 1.12 1.92
C ARG A 78 -1.35 1.71 3.30
N PHE A 79 -0.93 1.01 4.34
CA PHE A 79 -1.01 1.53 5.70
C PHE A 79 -0.19 2.82 5.85
N VAL A 80 -0.80 3.86 6.39
CA VAL A 80 -0.17 5.16 6.63
C VAL A 80 0.04 5.40 8.11
N GLY A 81 -0.95 5.06 8.93
CA GLY A 81 -0.90 5.29 10.36
C GLY A 81 -2.13 4.77 11.08
N ARG A 82 -2.11 4.90 12.39
CA ARG A 82 -3.23 4.56 13.25
C ARG A 82 -3.44 5.63 14.31
N VAL A 83 -4.66 5.73 14.79
CA VAL A 83 -5.04 6.54 15.94
C VAL A 83 -5.73 5.62 16.95
N ASP A 84 -5.14 5.46 18.12
CA ASP A 84 -5.73 4.69 19.21
C ASP A 84 -6.74 5.58 19.92
N GLN A 85 -8.02 5.18 19.92
CA GLN A 85 -9.13 5.91 20.54
C GLN A 85 -9.42 5.43 21.98
N GLY A 86 -8.68 4.43 22.44
CA GLY A 86 -8.81 3.81 23.74
C GLY A 86 -8.16 2.43 23.76
N LYS A 87 -8.29 1.71 24.87
CA LYS A 87 -7.62 0.42 25.07
C LYS A 87 -7.99 -0.63 24.01
N PHE A 88 -9.19 -0.55 23.44
CA PHE A 88 -9.75 -1.58 22.56
C PHE A 88 -10.24 -1.05 21.21
N ASP A 89 -10.01 0.24 20.93
CA ASP A 89 -10.57 0.92 19.76
C ASP A 89 -9.45 1.62 18.99
N THR A 90 -9.30 1.28 17.72
CA THR A 90 -8.23 1.83 16.88
C THR A 90 -8.76 2.19 15.50
N LEU A 91 -8.40 3.37 15.02
CA LEU A 91 -8.59 3.81 13.65
C LEU A 91 -7.31 3.49 12.84
N TRP A 92 -7.46 2.73 11.78
CA TRP A 92 -6.41 2.41 10.83
C TRP A 92 -6.58 3.27 9.58
N ILE A 93 -5.51 3.91 9.16
CA ILE A 93 -5.53 4.82 8.02
C ILE A 93 -4.70 4.21 6.90
N ASP A 94 -5.33 3.96 5.76
CA ASP A 94 -4.72 3.41 4.56
C ASP A 94 -4.93 4.37 3.39
N VAL A 95 -3.96 4.44 2.49
CA VAL A 95 -4.10 5.07 1.18
C VAL A 95 -4.32 4.00 0.12
N PHE A 96 -5.36 4.14 -0.66
CA PHE A 96 -5.66 3.27 -1.80
C PHE A 96 -5.33 3.98 -3.09
N LYS A 97 -4.51 3.33 -3.90
CA LYS A 97 -4.29 3.70 -5.31
C LYS A 97 -4.89 2.59 -6.16
N PRO A 98 -5.92 2.91 -6.95
CA PRO A 98 -6.60 1.89 -7.75
C PRO A 98 -5.69 1.30 -8.82
N ALA A 99 -6.00 0.07 -9.23
CA ALA A 99 -5.25 -0.66 -10.25
C ALA A 99 -5.49 -0.12 -11.66
N TYR A 100 -6.59 0.63 -11.86
CA TYR A 100 -7.02 1.08 -13.20
C TYR A 100 -7.01 2.61 -13.29
N SER A 101 -6.64 3.13 -14.46
CA SER A 101 -6.74 4.56 -14.76
C SER A 101 -8.21 4.96 -14.84
N GLY A 102 -8.58 6.01 -14.11
CA GLY A 102 -9.94 6.54 -14.07
C GLY A 102 -10.64 6.39 -12.73
N GLU A 103 -10.15 5.55 -11.84
CA GLU A 103 -10.62 5.51 -10.46
C GLU A 103 -9.83 6.50 -9.59
N ASP A 104 -10.54 7.20 -8.72
CA ASP A 104 -9.92 8.16 -7.79
C ASP A 104 -9.11 7.44 -6.71
N GLU A 105 -7.93 7.97 -6.41
CA GLU A 105 -7.23 7.64 -5.16
C GLU A 105 -8.09 8.05 -3.96
N PHE A 106 -8.04 7.25 -2.88
CA PHE A 106 -8.79 7.57 -1.68
C PHE A 106 -8.03 7.16 -0.41
N ILE A 107 -8.37 7.80 0.69
CA ILE A 107 -7.98 7.38 2.03
C ILE A 107 -9.11 6.53 2.59
N ARG A 108 -8.77 5.37 3.14
CA ARG A 108 -9.68 4.56 3.94
C ARG A 108 -9.34 4.75 5.41
N ILE A 109 -10.35 5.05 6.22
CA ILE A 109 -10.27 5.00 7.67
C ILE A 109 -11.12 3.82 8.12
N ASN A 110 -10.48 2.81 8.70
CA ASN A 110 -11.12 1.60 9.19
C ASN A 110 -11.06 1.56 10.72
N GLN A 111 -12.22 1.51 11.35
CA GLN A 111 -12.30 1.33 12.79
C GLN A 111 -12.31 -0.15 13.14
N THR A 112 -11.44 -0.54 14.07
CA THR A 112 -11.40 -1.90 14.61
C THR A 112 -11.60 -1.88 16.11
N LYS A 113 -12.30 -2.89 16.63
CA LYS A 113 -12.39 -3.17 18.07
C LYS A 113 -11.67 -4.48 18.39
N HIS A 114 -10.99 -4.50 19.53
CA HIS A 114 -10.40 -5.72 20.04
C HIS A 114 -11.51 -6.64 20.55
N ASP A 115 -11.56 -7.86 20.01
CA ASP A 115 -12.55 -8.87 20.38
C ASP A 115 -11.82 -10.06 21.01
N HIS A 116 -12.01 -10.25 22.30
CA HIS A 116 -11.40 -11.34 23.07
C HIS A 116 -11.90 -12.73 22.67
N LEU A 117 -13.07 -12.81 22.01
CA LEU A 117 -13.69 -14.07 21.59
C LEU A 117 -13.14 -14.60 20.27
N ILE A 118 -12.44 -13.77 19.49
CA ILE A 118 -11.85 -14.19 18.22
C ILE A 118 -10.56 -14.97 18.47
N ARG A 119 -10.54 -16.23 18.01
CA ARG A 119 -9.34 -17.12 18.08
C ARG A 119 -8.34 -16.90 16.95
N ALA A 120 -8.55 -15.93 16.06
CA ALA A 120 -7.65 -15.62 14.97
C ALA A 120 -6.35 -14.97 15.47
N SER A 121 -5.29 -15.02 14.66
CA SER A 121 -4.00 -14.37 14.92
C SER A 121 -4.11 -12.85 15.15
N SER A 122 -5.14 -12.22 14.61
CA SER A 122 -5.52 -10.85 14.90
C SER A 122 -6.84 -10.84 15.67
N LYS A 123 -6.80 -10.41 16.92
CA LYS A 123 -7.98 -10.25 17.77
C LYS A 123 -8.76 -8.95 17.49
N PHE A 124 -8.55 -8.32 16.34
CA PHE A 124 -9.24 -7.11 15.94
C PHE A 124 -10.33 -7.40 14.93
N ARG A 125 -11.53 -6.92 15.22
CA ARG A 125 -12.68 -6.99 14.32
C ARG A 125 -12.96 -5.60 13.73
N SER A 126 -13.11 -5.51 12.41
CA SER A 126 -13.57 -4.29 11.75
C SER A 126 -15.01 -4.00 12.14
N VAL A 127 -15.26 -2.78 12.59
CA VAL A 127 -16.59 -2.28 12.96
C VAL A 127 -17.22 -1.51 11.82
N GLY A 128 -16.38 -0.83 11.03
CA GLY A 128 -16.78 -0.06 9.87
C GLY A 128 -15.59 0.65 9.24
N ALA A 129 -15.77 1.07 7.99
CA ALA A 129 -14.79 1.84 7.28
C ALA A 129 -15.45 2.93 6.44
N ILE A 130 -14.77 4.05 6.29
CA ILE A 130 -15.13 5.13 5.37
C ILE A 130 -14.03 5.34 4.35
N ALA A 131 -14.41 5.68 3.12
CA ALA A 131 -13.49 6.03 2.06
C ALA A 131 -13.67 7.52 1.71
N ILE A 132 -12.57 8.26 1.69
CA ILE A 132 -12.53 9.69 1.39
C ILE A 132 -11.73 9.87 0.12
N LYS A 133 -12.39 10.29 -0.95
CA LYS A 133 -11.75 10.52 -2.26
C LYS A 133 -10.69 11.63 -2.14
N LYS A 134 -9.59 11.48 -2.87
CA LYS A 134 -8.45 12.42 -2.89
C LYS A 134 -8.90 13.89 -3.02
N ARG A 135 -9.83 14.17 -3.92
CA ARG A 135 -10.35 15.53 -4.16
C ARG A 135 -11.03 16.18 -2.95
N ASN A 136 -11.51 15.38 -1.99
CA ASN A 136 -12.24 15.87 -0.82
C ASN A 136 -11.38 15.97 0.44
N ILE A 137 -10.13 15.47 0.41
CA ILE A 137 -9.27 15.37 1.61
C ILE A 137 -8.97 16.76 2.21
N ILE A 138 -8.60 17.73 1.37
CA ILE A 138 -8.26 19.08 1.85
C ILE A 138 -9.48 19.74 2.50
N ASN A 139 -10.66 19.58 1.91
CA ASN A 139 -11.89 20.12 2.48
C ASN A 139 -12.23 19.49 3.83
N LEU A 140 -12.06 18.16 3.95
CA LEU A 140 -12.27 17.45 5.22
C LEU A 140 -11.29 17.93 6.30
N ILE A 141 -10.00 18.07 5.96
CA ILE A 141 -8.99 18.58 6.90
C ILE A 141 -9.38 19.99 7.41
N ARG A 142 -9.84 20.87 6.52
CA ARG A 142 -10.29 22.21 6.90
C ARG A 142 -11.45 22.15 7.88
N ILE A 143 -12.50 21.38 7.57
CA ILE A 143 -13.66 21.21 8.44
C ILE A 143 -13.25 20.65 9.81
N LEU A 144 -12.39 19.62 9.85
CA LEU A 144 -11.92 19.04 11.11
C LEU A 144 -11.11 20.02 11.93
N LYS A 145 -10.31 20.88 11.31
CA LYS A 145 -9.58 21.96 12.01
C LYS A 145 -10.52 23.01 12.60
N ASP A 146 -11.54 23.41 11.84
CA ASP A 146 -12.54 24.38 12.31
C ASP A 146 -13.31 23.79 13.50
N VAL A 147 -13.78 22.56 13.41
CA VAL A 147 -14.45 21.87 14.53
C VAL A 147 -13.51 21.75 15.75
N ALA A 148 -12.25 21.35 15.54
CA ALA A 148 -11.29 21.23 16.61
C ALA A 148 -11.07 22.56 17.37
N ARG A 149 -10.95 23.67 16.62
CA ARG A 149 -10.76 25.01 17.18
C ARG A 149 -12.02 25.55 17.82
N ASP A 150 -13.14 25.56 17.07
CA ASP A 150 -14.31 26.34 17.39
C ASP A 150 -15.29 25.58 18.32
N GLU A 151 -15.37 24.25 18.22
CA GLU A 151 -16.27 23.43 19.03
C GLU A 151 -15.56 22.70 20.16
N LEU A 152 -14.29 22.27 19.97
CA LEU A 152 -13.56 21.48 20.94
C LEU A 152 -12.47 22.26 21.69
N ASN A 153 -12.28 23.55 21.36
CA ASN A 153 -11.28 24.44 21.95
C ASN A 153 -9.84 23.87 21.90
N LEU A 154 -9.51 23.09 20.86
CA LEU A 154 -8.17 22.53 20.68
C LEU A 154 -7.28 23.52 19.92
N LYS A 155 -6.01 23.59 20.31
CA LYS A 155 -4.97 24.34 19.56
C LYS A 155 -4.52 23.49 18.37
N VAL A 156 -4.85 23.90 17.13
CA VAL A 156 -4.53 23.21 15.86
C VAL A 156 -3.81 24.14 14.90
#